data_74d28e8432a3a2feabce348080e3c6cd
#
_entry.id   74d28e8432a3a2feabce348080e3c6cd
#
_cell.length_a   1.000
_cell.length_b   1.000
_cell.length_c   1.000
_cell.angle_alpha   90.00
_cell.angle_beta   90.00
_cell.angle_gamma   90.00
#
_symmetry.space_group_name_H-M   'P 1'
#
loop_
_entity.id
_entity.type
_entity.pdbx_description
1 polymer ?
#
loop_
_entity_poly.entity_id
_entity_poly.type
_entity_poly.pdbx_seq_one_letter_code
_entity_poly.pdbx_strand_id
1 'polypeptide(L)'
;MAAQEDKLFEAKIEDCLRLGEKRPAFLGFLDLSERAYAEEYLRRAHAENYRFFGGFPEAERTVLGVFPDYMEPLDEEFPVTGLTVKFRRQDALSHRDFMGSFLSQGVVRASLGDILAEEGRAVLFVKTELAPHFLSQIDKIGRVGVQITKGFTDPLPQAHSFQPMGGVVASERLDCLVAFLAGTGREKAAQMVHAGLVSVNHRETDSVSHRVNEGDIISIRRCGRFIVDMLGPVTKKGRLSVKCRKYI
;
A
#
# COMPACT_ATOMS: atom_id res chain seq x y z
N MET A 1 15.68 11.14 13.65
CA MET A 1 15.17 9.74 13.63
C MET A 1 14.89 9.31 12.20
N ALA A 2 14.10 10.01 11.39
CA ALA A 2 13.83 9.64 9.99
C ALA A 2 15.11 9.38 9.15
N ALA A 3 16.09 10.27 9.16
CA ALA A 3 17.33 10.08 8.38
C ALA A 3 18.18 8.86 8.77
N GLN A 4 17.98 8.29 9.95
CA GLN A 4 18.66 7.07 10.40
C GLN A 4 17.87 5.82 10.00
N GLU A 5 16.56 5.92 9.99
CA GLU A 5 15.66 4.87 9.47
C GLU A 5 15.83 4.70 7.96
N ASP A 6 15.93 5.82 7.22
CA ASP A 6 16.20 5.82 5.78
C ASP A 6 17.52 5.13 5.43
N LYS A 7 18.61 5.46 6.15
CA LYS A 7 19.93 4.83 5.96
C LYS A 7 19.91 3.32 6.23
N LEU A 8 19.16 2.90 7.26
CA LEU A 8 19.03 1.47 7.56
C LEU A 8 18.21 0.75 6.48
N PHE A 9 17.23 1.42 5.91
CA PHE A 9 16.42 0.88 4.82
C PHE A 9 17.24 0.79 3.52
N GLU A 10 18.04 1.82 3.21
CA GLU A 10 19.01 1.79 2.09
C GLU A 10 19.97 0.61 2.22
N ALA A 11 20.57 0.41 3.37
CA ALA A 11 21.48 -0.71 3.61
C ALA A 11 20.81 -2.07 3.37
N LYS A 12 19.52 -2.21 3.69
CA LYS A 12 18.76 -3.44 3.39
C LYS A 12 18.55 -3.63 1.88
N ILE A 13 18.30 -2.54 1.13
CA ILE A 13 18.17 -2.59 -0.32
C ILE A 13 19.52 -2.99 -0.96
N GLU A 14 20.63 -2.38 -0.50
CA GLU A 14 21.98 -2.71 -0.96
C GLU A 14 22.35 -4.18 -0.70
N ASP A 15 22.03 -4.68 0.49
CA ASP A 15 22.24 -6.09 0.81
C ASP A 15 21.41 -7.01 -0.09
N CYS A 16 20.15 -6.62 -0.37
CA CYS A 16 19.29 -7.36 -1.29
C CYS A 16 19.86 -7.39 -2.71
N LEU A 17 20.34 -6.24 -3.23
CA LEU A 17 21.01 -6.15 -4.52
C LEU A 17 22.25 -7.04 -4.59
N ARG A 18 23.16 -6.90 -3.62
CA ARG A 18 24.41 -7.68 -3.55
C ARG A 18 24.17 -9.19 -3.48
N LEU A 19 23.16 -9.64 -2.75
CA LEU A 19 22.78 -11.05 -2.66
C LEU A 19 22.12 -11.51 -3.95
N GLY A 20 21.30 -10.64 -4.57
CA GLY A 20 20.56 -10.87 -5.80
C GLY A 20 21.45 -11.20 -7.00
N GLU A 21 22.69 -10.70 -7.03
CA GLU A 21 23.68 -11.07 -8.07
C GLU A 21 24.00 -12.57 -8.12
N LYS A 22 23.88 -13.26 -7.00
CA LYS A 22 24.28 -14.68 -6.87
C LYS A 22 23.12 -15.64 -6.77
N ARG A 23 22.04 -15.22 -6.16
CA ARG A 23 20.83 -16.01 -5.93
C ARG A 23 19.65 -15.10 -5.69
N PRO A 24 18.40 -15.52 -5.91
CA PRO A 24 17.22 -14.73 -5.57
C PRO A 24 17.30 -14.20 -4.13
N ALA A 25 17.12 -12.92 -3.96
CA ALA A 25 17.14 -12.23 -2.68
C ALA A 25 15.86 -11.42 -2.51
N PHE A 26 15.31 -11.42 -1.29
CA PHE A 26 14.01 -10.82 -1.04
C PHE A 26 14.06 -9.89 0.17
N LEU A 27 13.52 -8.68 0.00
CA LEU A 27 13.26 -7.75 1.10
C LEU A 27 11.76 -7.75 1.41
N GLY A 28 11.41 -8.02 2.67
CA GLY A 28 10.05 -8.33 3.11
C GLY A 28 8.98 -7.33 2.70
N PHE A 29 7.74 -7.56 3.07
CA PHE A 29 6.63 -6.72 2.63
C PHE A 29 6.84 -5.24 2.94
N LEU A 30 7.08 -4.48 1.91
CA LEU A 30 7.20 -3.02 1.91
C LEU A 30 5.81 -2.40 1.80
N ASP A 31 5.58 -1.33 2.51
CA ASP A 31 4.39 -0.51 2.27
C ASP A 31 4.59 0.40 1.04
N LEU A 32 3.56 1.15 0.67
CA LEU A 32 3.59 1.98 -0.53
C LEU A 32 4.67 3.09 -0.49
N SER A 33 5.00 3.61 0.71
CA SER A 33 6.06 4.61 0.89
C SER A 33 7.44 3.98 0.78
N GLU A 34 7.64 2.84 1.45
CA GLU A 34 8.88 2.05 1.39
C GLU A 34 9.14 1.55 -0.04
N ARG A 35 8.09 1.08 -0.74
CA ARG A 35 8.17 0.68 -2.14
C ARG A 35 8.57 1.83 -3.04
N ALA A 36 7.91 2.99 -2.93
CA ALA A 36 8.25 4.17 -3.73
C ALA A 36 9.69 4.65 -3.50
N TYR A 37 10.18 4.55 -2.24
CA TYR A 37 11.56 4.84 -1.91
C TYR A 37 12.52 3.82 -2.55
N ALA A 38 12.21 2.52 -2.44
CA ALA A 38 13.03 1.46 -3.02
C ALA A 38 13.09 1.57 -4.55
N GLU A 39 11.97 1.84 -5.24
CA GLU A 39 11.93 2.07 -6.69
C GLU A 39 12.83 3.24 -7.12
N GLU A 40 12.80 4.34 -6.37
CA GLU A 40 13.68 5.49 -6.63
C GLU A 40 15.16 5.15 -6.39
N TYR A 41 15.46 4.41 -5.33
CA TYR A 41 16.81 3.95 -5.04
C TYR A 41 17.35 3.02 -6.13
N LEU A 42 16.57 2.01 -6.53
CA LEU A 42 16.92 1.03 -7.58
C LEU A 42 17.14 1.73 -8.91
N ARG A 43 16.31 2.71 -9.26
CA ARG A 43 16.47 3.52 -10.46
C ARG A 43 17.80 4.31 -10.45
N ARG A 44 18.17 4.93 -9.33
CA ARG A 44 19.44 5.66 -9.18
C ARG A 44 20.65 4.73 -9.21
N ALA A 45 20.51 3.54 -8.67
CA ALA A 45 21.55 2.50 -8.70
C ALA A 45 21.65 1.78 -10.06
N HIS A 46 20.80 2.14 -11.05
CA HIS A 46 20.70 1.43 -12.33
C HIS A 46 20.53 -0.08 -12.17
N ALA A 47 19.78 -0.47 -11.13
CA ALA A 47 19.50 -1.87 -10.88
C ALA A 47 18.62 -2.46 -11.99
N GLU A 48 18.95 -3.64 -12.42
CA GLU A 48 18.20 -4.44 -13.38
C GLU A 48 17.73 -5.74 -12.70
N ASN A 49 16.87 -6.48 -13.36
CA ASN A 49 16.40 -7.79 -12.92
C ASN A 49 15.81 -7.84 -11.50
N TYR A 50 14.94 -6.88 -11.18
CA TYR A 50 14.17 -6.87 -9.95
C TYR A 50 12.66 -6.82 -10.23
N ARG A 51 11.88 -7.21 -9.23
CA ARG A 51 10.41 -7.17 -9.30
C ARG A 51 9.81 -6.94 -7.92
N PHE A 52 8.63 -6.32 -7.89
CA PHE A 52 7.80 -6.21 -6.69
C PHE A 52 6.56 -7.10 -6.85
N PHE A 53 6.31 -7.96 -5.86
CA PHE A 53 5.15 -8.83 -5.86
C PHE A 53 4.59 -9.01 -4.46
N GLY A 54 3.27 -8.96 -4.30
CA GLY A 54 2.59 -9.07 -3.01
C GLY A 54 1.62 -10.25 -2.89
N GLY A 55 1.62 -11.14 -3.91
CA GLY A 55 0.73 -12.31 -3.95
C GLY A 55 -0.45 -12.15 -4.92
N PHE A 56 -0.74 -10.94 -5.39
CA PHE A 56 -1.75 -10.64 -6.41
C PHE A 56 -1.41 -9.31 -7.12
N PRO A 57 -1.98 -9.03 -8.32
CA PRO A 57 -1.56 -7.90 -9.15
C PRO A 57 -1.70 -6.52 -8.50
N GLU A 58 -2.79 -6.27 -7.75
CA GLU A 58 -3.08 -4.96 -7.14
C GLU A 58 -2.59 -4.85 -5.69
N ALA A 59 -1.62 -5.65 -5.28
CA ALA A 59 -1.09 -5.64 -3.92
C ALA A 59 -0.46 -4.28 -3.56
N GLU A 60 -0.91 -3.68 -2.47
CA GLU A 60 -0.30 -2.47 -1.90
C GLU A 60 0.99 -2.79 -1.16
N ARG A 61 1.03 -3.91 -0.46
CA ARG A 61 2.23 -4.38 0.23
C ARG A 61 2.93 -5.43 -0.60
N THR A 62 4.15 -5.13 -1.00
CA THR A 62 4.92 -5.98 -1.90
C THR A 62 6.28 -6.33 -1.34
N VAL A 63 6.77 -7.51 -1.69
CA VAL A 63 8.14 -7.95 -1.46
C VAL A 63 8.98 -7.49 -2.65
N LEU A 64 10.12 -6.86 -2.39
CA LEU A 64 11.14 -6.64 -3.42
C LEU A 64 11.91 -7.96 -3.62
N GLY A 65 11.91 -8.48 -4.83
CA GLY A 65 12.78 -9.57 -5.27
C GLY A 65 13.85 -9.05 -6.22
N VAL A 66 15.09 -9.44 -6.00
CA VAL A 66 16.23 -9.19 -6.90
C VAL A 66 16.77 -10.54 -7.33
N PHE A 67 17.01 -10.70 -8.62
CA PHE A 67 17.34 -11.99 -9.23
C PHE A 67 18.67 -11.92 -9.98
N PRO A 68 19.44 -13.00 -10.06
CA PRO A 68 20.61 -13.08 -10.93
C PRO A 68 20.22 -12.90 -12.41
N ASP A 69 21.13 -12.39 -13.23
CA ASP A 69 20.88 -12.09 -14.64
C ASP A 69 20.45 -13.31 -15.47
N TYR A 70 20.76 -14.52 -15.01
CA TYR A 70 20.36 -15.76 -15.68
C TYR A 70 18.96 -16.26 -15.29
N MET A 71 18.27 -15.57 -14.35
CA MET A 71 16.92 -15.92 -13.90
C MET A 71 15.91 -14.87 -14.31
N GLU A 72 14.73 -15.30 -14.76
CA GLU A 72 13.60 -14.41 -14.97
C GLU A 72 12.87 -14.19 -13.64
N PRO A 73 12.51 -12.95 -13.28
CA PRO A 73 11.79 -12.65 -12.03
C PRO A 73 10.31 -13.04 -12.15
N LEU A 74 10.00 -14.31 -11.92
CA LEU A 74 8.63 -14.83 -11.95
C LEU A 74 7.93 -14.68 -10.59
N ASP A 75 6.60 -14.58 -10.61
CA ASP A 75 5.78 -14.44 -9.40
C ASP A 75 5.88 -15.64 -8.46
N GLU A 76 6.07 -16.84 -9.03
CA GLU A 76 6.18 -18.12 -8.32
C GLU A 76 7.46 -18.23 -7.47
N GLU A 77 8.48 -17.45 -7.81
CA GLU A 77 9.76 -17.42 -7.08
C GLU A 77 9.66 -16.63 -5.76
N PHE A 78 8.62 -15.81 -5.62
CA PHE A 78 8.46 -15.00 -4.42
C PHE A 78 8.05 -15.83 -3.21
N PRO A 79 8.67 -15.58 -2.03
CA PRO A 79 8.34 -16.28 -0.78
C PRO A 79 7.05 -15.72 -0.17
N VAL A 80 5.99 -15.65 -0.97
CA VAL A 80 4.66 -15.13 -0.58
C VAL A 80 3.64 -16.23 -0.67
N THR A 81 2.85 -16.41 0.38
CA THR A 81 1.77 -17.39 0.44
C THR A 81 0.47 -16.70 0.84
N GLY A 82 -0.60 -16.93 0.08
CA GLY A 82 -1.95 -16.55 0.47
C GLY A 82 -2.53 -17.56 1.48
N LEU A 83 -3.20 -17.04 2.50
CA LEU A 83 -3.95 -17.80 3.50
C LEU A 83 -5.40 -17.38 3.45
N THR A 84 -6.32 -18.32 3.30
CA THR A 84 -7.76 -18.06 3.42
C THR A 84 -8.20 -18.30 4.87
N VAL A 85 -8.84 -17.29 5.46
CA VAL A 85 -9.46 -17.35 6.78
C VAL A 85 -10.97 -17.36 6.61
N LYS A 86 -11.64 -18.41 7.08
CA LYS A 86 -13.10 -18.56 7.08
C LYS A 86 -13.66 -18.35 8.48
N PHE A 87 -14.76 -17.63 8.57
CA PHE A 87 -15.50 -17.36 9.81
C PHE A 87 -16.98 -17.24 9.51
N ARG A 88 -17.83 -17.16 10.55
CA ARG A 88 -19.28 -17.06 10.34
C ARG A 88 -19.62 -15.67 9.79
N ARG A 89 -20.48 -15.60 8.78
CA ARG A 89 -20.88 -14.33 8.11
C ARG A 89 -21.48 -13.28 9.07
N GLN A 90 -22.09 -13.72 10.15
CA GLN A 90 -22.64 -12.82 11.16
C GLN A 90 -21.60 -12.19 12.08
N ASP A 91 -20.37 -12.70 12.07
CA ASP A 91 -19.27 -12.17 12.86
C ASP A 91 -18.57 -11.05 12.06
N ALA A 92 -18.49 -9.87 12.63
CA ALA A 92 -17.80 -8.74 12.02
C ALA A 92 -16.34 -8.70 12.49
N LEU A 93 -15.42 -9.00 11.57
CA LEU A 93 -13.98 -8.88 11.81
C LEU A 93 -13.42 -7.74 10.96
N SER A 94 -12.74 -6.80 11.62
CA SER A 94 -12.07 -5.68 10.96
C SER A 94 -10.64 -6.03 10.57
N HIS A 95 -10.07 -5.27 9.63
CA HIS A 95 -8.64 -5.35 9.30
C HIS A 95 -7.73 -5.30 10.54
N ARG A 96 -8.11 -4.50 11.56
CA ARG A 96 -7.36 -4.39 12.83
C ARG A 96 -7.38 -5.69 13.63
N ASP A 97 -8.47 -6.42 13.62
CA ASP A 97 -8.60 -7.70 14.36
C ASP A 97 -7.69 -8.76 13.74
N PHE A 98 -7.67 -8.86 12.40
CA PHE A 98 -6.73 -9.73 11.68
C PHE A 98 -5.29 -9.33 12.00
N MET A 99 -4.93 -8.05 11.77
CA MET A 99 -3.59 -7.55 12.00
C MET A 99 -3.12 -7.82 13.43
N GLY A 100 -3.95 -7.52 14.43
CA GLY A 100 -3.61 -7.75 15.83
C GLY A 100 -3.36 -9.21 16.14
N SER A 101 -4.22 -10.12 15.64
CA SER A 101 -4.09 -11.57 15.89
C SER A 101 -2.83 -12.16 15.24
N PHE A 102 -2.48 -11.75 14.03
CA PHE A 102 -1.27 -12.25 13.36
C PHE A 102 0.01 -11.67 13.98
N LEU A 103 0.04 -10.37 14.31
CA LEU A 103 1.19 -9.77 14.98
C LEU A 103 1.41 -10.30 16.41
N SER A 104 0.35 -10.71 17.11
CA SER A 104 0.47 -11.31 18.44
C SER A 104 1.23 -12.66 18.45
N GLN A 105 1.45 -13.25 17.26
CA GLN A 105 2.28 -14.44 17.10
C GLN A 105 3.79 -14.15 17.15
N GLY A 106 4.19 -12.92 17.50
CA GLY A 106 5.61 -12.54 17.61
C GLY A 106 6.30 -12.22 16.28
N VAL A 107 5.52 -11.99 15.21
CA VAL A 107 6.06 -11.65 13.90
C VAL A 107 6.09 -10.14 13.69
N VAL A 108 7.02 -9.68 12.85
CA VAL A 108 7.12 -8.26 12.48
C VAL A 108 6.18 -7.90 11.34
N ARG A 109 5.79 -6.63 11.24
CA ARG A 109 4.86 -6.14 10.20
C ARG A 109 5.34 -6.43 8.78
N ALA A 110 6.66 -6.39 8.53
CA ALA A 110 7.27 -6.70 7.24
C ALA A 110 7.13 -8.19 6.81
N SER A 111 6.57 -9.04 7.66
CA SER A 111 6.24 -10.44 7.34
C SER A 111 4.82 -10.62 6.84
N LEU A 112 3.99 -9.58 6.92
CA LEU A 112 2.58 -9.58 6.54
C LEU A 112 2.34 -8.63 5.37
N GLY A 113 1.73 -9.14 4.32
CA GLY A 113 1.25 -8.40 3.17
C GLY A 113 -0.12 -7.78 3.41
N ASP A 114 -0.94 -7.77 2.37
CA ASP A 114 -2.30 -7.26 2.39
C ASP A 114 -3.26 -8.23 3.08
N ILE A 115 -4.30 -7.65 3.65
CA ILE A 115 -5.42 -8.34 4.27
C ILE A 115 -6.68 -7.90 3.54
N LEU A 116 -7.27 -8.80 2.78
CA LEU A 116 -8.49 -8.59 2.01
C LEU A 116 -9.64 -9.27 2.74
N ALA A 117 -10.60 -8.53 3.24
CA ALA A 117 -11.69 -9.07 4.04
C ALA A 117 -13.06 -8.79 3.43
N GLU A 118 -13.93 -9.80 3.47
CA GLU A 118 -15.35 -9.72 3.13
C GLU A 118 -16.19 -10.48 4.17
N GLU A 119 -17.48 -10.53 4.02
CA GLU A 119 -18.35 -11.29 4.94
C GLU A 119 -18.02 -12.78 4.93
N GLY A 120 -17.60 -13.29 6.09
CA GLY A 120 -17.31 -14.73 6.31
C GLY A 120 -15.99 -15.22 5.74
N ARG A 121 -15.22 -14.38 5.03
CA ARG A 121 -13.94 -14.77 4.44
C ARG A 121 -12.92 -13.60 4.47
N ALA A 122 -11.68 -13.93 4.75
CA ALA A 122 -10.58 -13.03 4.46
C ALA A 122 -9.44 -13.79 3.76
N VAL A 123 -8.65 -13.09 2.96
CA VAL A 123 -7.41 -13.59 2.38
C VAL A 123 -6.27 -12.72 2.87
N LEU A 124 -5.25 -13.33 3.44
CA LEU A 124 -4.05 -12.66 3.93
C LEU A 124 -2.84 -13.18 3.18
N PHE A 125 -1.93 -12.28 2.84
CA PHE A 125 -0.65 -12.64 2.23
C PHE A 125 0.45 -12.56 3.29
N VAL A 126 1.25 -13.60 3.38
CA VAL A 126 2.28 -13.74 4.41
C VAL A 126 3.57 -14.29 3.80
N LYS A 127 4.70 -14.12 4.48
CA LYS A 127 5.91 -14.84 4.09
C LYS A 127 5.68 -16.33 4.16
N THR A 128 6.09 -17.07 3.12
CA THR A 128 5.86 -18.52 2.99
C THR A 128 6.38 -19.30 4.19
N GLU A 129 7.53 -18.91 4.75
CA GLU A 129 8.14 -19.56 5.93
C GLU A 129 7.26 -19.50 7.19
N LEU A 130 6.38 -18.50 7.29
CA LEU A 130 5.50 -18.30 8.45
C LEU A 130 4.12 -18.95 8.28
N ALA A 131 3.75 -19.36 7.07
CA ALA A 131 2.45 -19.94 6.80
C ALA A 131 2.13 -21.18 7.68
N PRO A 132 3.05 -22.16 7.87
CA PRO A 132 2.79 -23.30 8.74
C PRO A 132 2.52 -22.91 10.20
N HIS A 133 3.22 -21.88 10.71
CA HIS A 133 3.03 -21.38 12.05
C HIS A 133 1.61 -20.82 12.23
N PHE A 134 1.18 -19.93 11.32
CA PHE A 134 -0.18 -19.36 11.40
C PHE A 134 -1.29 -20.42 11.27
N LEU A 135 -1.08 -21.40 10.37
CA LEU A 135 -2.02 -22.51 10.20
C LEU A 135 -2.21 -23.35 11.45
N SER A 136 -1.16 -23.47 12.28
CA SER A 136 -1.19 -24.31 13.49
C SER A 136 -1.55 -23.55 14.76
N GLN A 137 -1.30 -22.24 14.82
CA GLN A 137 -1.42 -21.46 16.05
C GLN A 137 -2.66 -20.58 16.14
N ILE A 138 -3.27 -20.22 14.99
CA ILE A 138 -4.40 -19.28 14.98
C ILE A 138 -5.70 -20.06 14.74
N ASP A 139 -6.48 -20.25 15.77
CA ASP A 139 -7.85 -20.79 15.74
C ASP A 139 -8.92 -19.74 16.04
N LYS A 140 -8.49 -18.53 16.45
CA LYS A 140 -9.37 -17.39 16.77
C LYS A 140 -8.76 -16.07 16.32
N ILE A 141 -9.63 -15.15 15.91
CA ILE A 141 -9.30 -13.74 15.68
C ILE A 141 -10.18 -12.91 16.60
N GLY A 142 -9.56 -12.23 17.56
CA GLY A 142 -10.28 -11.64 18.67
C GLY A 142 -11.07 -12.70 19.45
N ARG A 143 -12.41 -12.62 19.42
CA ARG A 143 -13.32 -13.57 20.06
C ARG A 143 -13.97 -14.56 19.09
N VAL A 144 -13.68 -14.44 17.81
CA VAL A 144 -14.31 -15.22 16.74
C VAL A 144 -13.44 -16.43 16.40
N GLY A 145 -14.03 -17.63 16.44
CA GLY A 145 -13.39 -18.84 15.96
C GLY A 145 -13.23 -18.80 14.44
N VAL A 146 -12.05 -19.14 13.94
CA VAL A 146 -11.73 -19.12 12.50
C VAL A 146 -11.13 -20.45 12.06
N GLN A 147 -11.24 -20.72 10.76
CA GLN A 147 -10.53 -21.80 10.09
C GLN A 147 -9.57 -21.20 9.04
N ILE A 148 -8.30 -21.51 9.16
CA ILE A 148 -7.27 -21.01 8.24
C ILE A 148 -6.84 -22.16 7.33
N THR A 149 -6.75 -21.88 6.02
CA THR A 149 -6.26 -22.83 5.00
C THR A 149 -5.23 -22.15 4.11
N LYS A 150 -4.26 -22.91 3.61
CA LYS A 150 -3.27 -22.44 2.64
C LYS A 150 -3.92 -22.25 1.27
N GLY A 151 -3.56 -21.17 0.59
CA GLY A 151 -4.10 -20.82 -0.71
C GLY A 151 -5.35 -19.96 -0.63
N PHE A 152 -5.82 -19.53 -1.78
CA PHE A 152 -7.05 -18.76 -1.95
C PHE A 152 -7.73 -19.14 -3.27
N THR A 153 -8.98 -18.71 -3.40
CA THR A 153 -9.79 -18.89 -4.62
C THR A 153 -10.25 -17.53 -5.11
N ASP A 154 -10.24 -17.35 -6.42
CA ASP A 154 -10.80 -16.16 -7.06
C ASP A 154 -12.35 -16.18 -7.05
N PRO A 155 -13.00 -15.00 -7.05
CA PRO A 155 -12.35 -13.70 -6.95
C PRO A 155 -11.85 -13.41 -5.52
N LEU A 156 -10.76 -12.65 -5.44
CA LEU A 156 -10.28 -12.12 -4.15
C LEU A 156 -11.30 -11.12 -3.58
N PRO A 157 -11.41 -11.00 -2.23
CA PRO A 157 -12.15 -9.91 -1.62
C PRO A 157 -11.60 -8.56 -2.10
N GLN A 158 -12.47 -7.58 -2.33
CA GLN A 158 -12.03 -6.27 -2.76
C GLN A 158 -11.16 -5.60 -1.67
N ALA A 159 -9.96 -5.18 -2.05
CA ALA A 159 -9.03 -4.54 -1.13
C ALA A 159 -9.58 -3.23 -0.57
N HIS A 160 -10.35 -2.51 -1.38
CA HIS A 160 -10.90 -1.19 -1.04
C HIS A 160 -12.28 -1.00 -1.65
N SER A 161 -13.16 -0.37 -0.88
CA SER A 161 -14.36 0.26 -1.41
C SER A 161 -14.08 1.75 -1.65
N PHE A 162 -14.76 2.34 -2.62
CA PHE A 162 -14.52 3.72 -3.02
C PHE A 162 -15.82 4.53 -2.98
N GLN A 163 -15.72 5.73 -2.42
CA GLN A 163 -16.76 6.73 -2.50
C GLN A 163 -16.41 7.75 -3.59
N PRO A 164 -17.23 7.86 -4.67
CA PRO A 164 -16.97 8.85 -5.71
C PRO A 164 -17.21 10.28 -5.18
N MET A 165 -16.34 11.18 -5.58
CA MET A 165 -16.40 12.61 -5.28
C MET A 165 -16.22 13.41 -6.57
N GLY A 166 -16.99 14.47 -6.75
CA GLY A 166 -16.87 15.36 -7.90
C GLY A 166 -17.07 16.82 -7.54
N GLY A 167 -16.40 17.70 -8.26
CA GLY A 167 -16.49 19.12 -8.02
C GLY A 167 -15.68 19.95 -9.00
N VAL A 168 -15.31 21.16 -8.57
CA VAL A 168 -14.49 22.07 -9.37
C VAL A 168 -13.39 22.68 -8.51
N VAL A 169 -12.18 22.77 -9.06
CA VAL A 169 -11.02 23.38 -8.41
C VAL A 169 -10.48 24.54 -9.24
N ALA A 170 -9.72 25.44 -8.65
CA ALA A 170 -9.20 26.62 -9.35
C ALA A 170 -8.07 26.24 -10.32
N SER A 171 -7.25 25.22 -10.00
CA SER A 171 -6.14 24.76 -10.80
C SER A 171 -5.71 23.35 -10.33
N GLU A 172 -4.75 22.76 -11.05
CA GLU A 172 -4.12 21.45 -10.74
C GLU A 172 -3.16 21.50 -9.52
N ARG A 173 -3.08 22.62 -8.82
CA ARG A 173 -2.19 22.79 -7.68
C ARG A 173 -2.67 21.98 -6.48
N LEU A 174 -1.73 21.45 -5.72
CA LEU A 174 -2.01 20.62 -4.55
C LEU A 174 -2.88 21.34 -3.51
N ASP A 175 -2.60 22.62 -3.22
CA ASP A 175 -3.42 23.40 -2.27
C ASP A 175 -4.89 23.50 -2.72
N CYS A 176 -5.16 23.54 -4.02
CA CYS A 176 -6.52 23.58 -4.56
C CYS A 176 -7.23 22.22 -4.42
N LEU A 177 -6.51 21.12 -4.70
CA LEU A 177 -7.05 19.77 -4.58
C LEU A 177 -7.28 19.42 -3.09
N VAL A 178 -6.32 19.71 -2.21
CA VAL A 178 -6.45 19.47 -0.76
C VAL A 178 -7.62 20.25 -0.18
N ALA A 179 -7.84 21.52 -0.59
CA ALA A 179 -8.99 22.31 -0.16
C ALA A 179 -10.32 21.64 -0.53
N PHE A 180 -10.42 21.11 -1.75
CA PHE A 180 -11.59 20.37 -2.23
C PHE A 180 -11.78 19.05 -1.47
N LEU A 181 -10.75 18.22 -1.38
CA LEU A 181 -10.80 16.89 -0.80
C LEU A 181 -11.04 16.90 0.72
N ALA A 182 -10.47 17.87 1.42
CA ALA A 182 -10.64 18.03 2.86
C ALA A 182 -11.88 18.90 3.24
N GLY A 183 -12.60 19.43 2.25
CA GLY A 183 -13.75 20.31 2.49
C GLY A 183 -13.40 21.59 3.26
N THR A 184 -12.23 22.19 2.97
CA THR A 184 -11.72 23.36 3.71
C THR A 184 -11.32 24.51 2.79
N GLY A 185 -10.99 25.67 3.38
CA GLY A 185 -10.47 26.82 2.62
C GLY A 185 -9.03 26.59 2.15
N ARG A 186 -8.63 27.25 1.05
CA ARG A 186 -7.32 27.12 0.42
C ARG A 186 -6.16 27.48 1.36
N GLU A 187 -6.32 28.48 2.21
CA GLU A 187 -5.30 28.88 3.19
C GLU A 187 -5.03 27.76 4.20
N LYS A 188 -6.11 27.15 4.73
CA LYS A 188 -5.99 26.01 5.64
C LYS A 188 -5.40 24.77 4.93
N ALA A 189 -5.75 24.54 3.67
CA ALA A 189 -5.16 23.49 2.86
C ALA A 189 -3.64 23.70 2.68
N ALA A 190 -3.20 24.93 2.41
CA ALA A 190 -1.78 25.27 2.32
C ALA A 190 -1.04 25.01 3.66
N GLN A 191 -1.66 25.39 4.78
CA GLN A 191 -1.12 25.07 6.11
C GLN A 191 -0.98 23.56 6.35
N MET A 192 -1.94 22.75 5.90
CA MET A 192 -1.88 21.29 6.00
C MET A 192 -0.71 20.72 5.18
N VAL A 193 -0.47 21.24 3.98
CA VAL A 193 0.67 20.84 3.14
C VAL A 193 1.99 21.19 3.83
N HIS A 194 2.17 22.42 4.29
CA HIS A 194 3.39 22.86 4.99
C HIS A 194 3.63 22.11 6.33
N ALA A 195 2.56 21.65 6.97
CA ALA A 195 2.65 20.87 8.21
C ALA A 195 2.98 19.38 7.98
N GLY A 196 3.27 18.93 6.75
CA GLY A 196 3.56 17.53 6.44
C GLY A 196 2.36 16.58 6.64
N LEU A 197 1.13 17.11 6.58
CA LEU A 197 -0.09 16.32 6.74
C LEU A 197 -0.61 15.75 5.42
N VAL A 198 0.06 16.07 4.31
CA VAL A 198 -0.32 15.69 2.95
C VAL A 198 0.81 14.96 2.27
N SER A 199 0.50 13.84 1.64
CA SER A 199 1.41 13.14 0.74
C SER A 199 0.76 12.93 -0.63
N VAL A 200 1.60 12.94 -1.66
CA VAL A 200 1.23 12.61 -3.05
C VAL A 200 2.01 11.38 -3.45
N ASN A 201 1.31 10.35 -3.94
CA ASN A 201 1.91 9.07 -4.31
C ASN A 201 2.83 8.52 -3.20
N HIS A 202 2.32 8.56 -1.96
CA HIS A 202 2.99 8.09 -0.72
C HIS A 202 4.25 8.86 -0.31
N ARG A 203 4.58 9.98 -0.98
CA ARG A 203 5.69 10.87 -0.63
C ARG A 203 5.15 12.15 -0.01
N GLU A 204 5.68 12.51 1.15
CA GLU A 204 5.39 13.82 1.76
C GLU A 204 5.88 14.94 0.86
N THR A 205 5.09 16.01 0.76
CA THR A 205 5.45 17.21 0.03
C THR A 205 5.03 18.44 0.81
N ASP A 206 5.90 19.43 0.85
CA ASP A 206 5.65 20.76 1.44
C ASP A 206 5.30 21.82 0.39
N SER A 207 5.41 21.44 -0.90
CA SER A 207 5.14 22.34 -2.03
C SER A 207 3.63 22.47 -2.28
N VAL A 208 3.03 23.56 -1.86
CA VAL A 208 1.61 23.90 -2.15
C VAL A 208 1.34 24.03 -3.65
N SER A 209 2.37 24.35 -4.45
CA SER A 209 2.28 24.50 -5.90
C SER A 209 2.55 23.20 -6.64
N HIS A 210 2.81 22.10 -5.94
CA HIS A 210 2.98 20.80 -6.57
C HIS A 210 1.83 20.52 -7.53
N ARG A 211 2.17 20.16 -8.77
CA ARG A 211 1.17 19.84 -9.81
C ARG A 211 0.68 18.43 -9.61
N VAL A 212 -0.62 18.30 -9.43
CA VAL A 212 -1.32 17.02 -9.32
C VAL A 212 -1.76 16.57 -10.71
N ASN A 213 -1.61 15.28 -11.00
CA ASN A 213 -1.99 14.66 -12.26
C ASN A 213 -3.14 13.64 -12.04
N GLU A 214 -3.78 13.26 -13.13
CA GLU A 214 -4.72 12.13 -13.11
C GLU A 214 -3.97 10.84 -12.74
N GLY A 215 -4.59 10.01 -11.90
CA GLY A 215 -3.98 8.82 -11.32
C GLY A 215 -3.24 9.05 -10.00
N ASP A 216 -2.95 10.31 -9.63
CA ASP A 216 -2.25 10.58 -8.37
C ASP A 216 -3.10 10.20 -7.16
N ILE A 217 -2.43 9.63 -6.16
CA ILE A 217 -3.01 9.29 -4.86
C ILE A 217 -2.63 10.39 -3.85
N ILE A 218 -3.62 11.11 -3.36
CA ILE A 218 -3.44 12.13 -2.34
C ILE A 218 -3.90 11.58 -0.98
N SER A 219 -2.99 11.48 -0.02
CA SER A 219 -3.32 11.12 1.36
C SER A 219 -3.28 12.36 2.23
N ILE A 220 -4.38 12.59 2.97
CA ILE A 220 -4.54 13.73 3.87
C ILE A 220 -4.80 13.19 5.27
N ARG A 221 -3.89 13.47 6.20
CA ARG A 221 -3.97 12.97 7.58
C ARG A 221 -5.32 13.35 8.21
N ARG A 222 -6.03 12.39 8.77
CA ARG A 222 -7.38 12.49 9.37
C ARG A 222 -8.52 12.74 8.38
N CYS A 223 -8.27 12.99 7.10
CA CYS A 223 -9.33 13.15 6.07
C CYS A 223 -9.49 11.88 5.22
N GLY A 224 -8.41 11.15 4.96
CA GLY A 224 -8.41 9.91 4.19
C GLY A 224 -7.46 9.94 3.01
N ARG A 225 -7.56 8.90 2.18
CA ARG A 225 -6.79 8.72 0.94
C ARG A 225 -7.74 8.87 -0.25
N PHE A 226 -7.26 9.52 -1.30
CA PHE A 226 -8.06 9.87 -2.47
C PHE A 226 -7.29 9.58 -3.75
N ILE A 227 -7.96 9.04 -4.77
CA ILE A 227 -7.41 8.91 -6.12
C ILE A 227 -8.00 10.01 -6.98
N VAL A 228 -7.18 10.71 -7.74
CA VAL A 228 -7.60 11.70 -8.72
C VAL A 228 -7.87 11.00 -10.05
N ASP A 229 -9.12 10.81 -10.40
CA ASP A 229 -9.50 10.08 -11.62
C ASP A 229 -9.50 10.97 -12.85
N MET A 230 -9.85 12.27 -12.69
CA MET A 230 -9.97 13.20 -13.81
C MET A 230 -9.72 14.65 -13.37
N LEU A 231 -8.96 15.38 -14.17
CA LEU A 231 -8.71 16.82 -14.07
C LEU A 231 -9.05 17.52 -15.39
N GLY A 232 -10.22 18.16 -15.43
CA GLY A 232 -10.74 18.84 -16.62
C GLY A 232 -12.10 18.27 -17.04
N PRO A 233 -12.81 18.88 -18.00
CA PRO A 233 -12.49 20.08 -18.74
C PRO A 233 -12.62 21.38 -17.91
N VAL A 234 -12.10 22.47 -18.49
CA VAL A 234 -12.25 23.81 -17.89
C VAL A 234 -13.70 24.26 -18.03
N THR A 235 -14.30 24.67 -16.95
CA THR A 235 -15.68 25.21 -16.93
C THR A 235 -15.74 26.61 -17.56
N LYS A 236 -16.93 27.07 -17.92
CA LYS A 236 -17.15 28.44 -18.44
C LYS A 236 -16.63 29.56 -17.52
N LYS A 237 -16.41 29.26 -16.24
CA LYS A 237 -15.87 30.19 -15.23
C LYS A 237 -14.35 30.01 -15.01
N GLY A 238 -13.64 29.32 -15.88
CA GLY A 238 -12.19 29.13 -15.81
C GLY A 238 -11.72 28.17 -14.71
N ARG A 239 -12.61 27.35 -14.14
CA ARG A 239 -12.25 26.33 -13.14
C ARG A 239 -12.15 24.96 -13.76
N LEU A 240 -11.28 24.11 -13.23
CA LEU A 240 -11.15 22.70 -13.64
C LEU A 240 -12.22 21.85 -12.99
N SER A 241 -12.91 21.03 -13.76
CA SER A 241 -13.71 19.93 -13.23
C SER A 241 -12.78 18.87 -12.62
N VAL A 242 -13.16 18.27 -11.50
CA VAL A 242 -12.39 17.22 -10.86
C VAL A 242 -13.31 16.04 -10.48
N LYS A 243 -12.84 14.83 -10.76
CA LYS A 243 -13.44 13.61 -10.22
C LYS A 243 -12.37 12.85 -9.44
N CYS A 244 -12.74 12.43 -8.25
CA CYS A 244 -11.88 11.67 -7.36
C CYS A 244 -12.66 10.50 -6.75
N ARG A 245 -11.93 9.51 -6.24
CA ARG A 245 -12.49 8.45 -5.39
C ARG A 245 -11.80 8.49 -4.03
N LYS A 246 -12.59 8.49 -2.96
CA LYS A 246 -12.10 8.35 -1.60
C LYS A 246 -12.08 6.88 -1.22
N TYR A 247 -10.97 6.41 -0.65
CA TYR A 247 -10.90 5.09 0.02
C TYR A 247 -11.80 5.09 1.26
N ILE A 248 -12.61 4.04 1.43
CA ILE A 248 -13.49 3.83 2.58
C ILE A 248 -12.92 2.70 3.45
#